data_b77439765148959ac79ba57d89edcb9c
#
_entry.id   b77439765148959ac79ba57d89edcb9c
#
_cell.length_a   1.000
_cell.length_b   1.000
_cell.length_c   1.000
_cell.angle_alpha   90.00
_cell.angle_beta   90.00
_cell.angle_gamma   90.00
#
_symmetry.space_group_name_H-M   'P 1'
#
loop_
_entity.id
_entity.type
_entity.pdbx_description
1 polymer ?
#
loop_
_entity_poly.entity_id
_entity_poly.type
_entity_poly.pdbx_seq_one_letter_code
_entity_poly.pdbx_strand_id
1 'polypeptide(L)'
;NCRFEGKYPFWHVDGFKINDCLFTEGGRAALWYSQNLVMKNTRVDAPKMFREMNGIKLDNVVLADAQETLWHCCNIELKDVTVDNADYLFMHSSDIRISHYRQNGNYSFQYCRNVEIRNAVINSKDAFWNSENVTVYDSEINGEYLGWHSRNLKLVNCHISGTQPLCYAKNLIMENCTMADDCDLAFEYSSVVADICGNVRSIKNPTTGRITADSIDETIIDENIKQPADCCISIRE
;
A
#
# COMPACT_ATOMS: atom_id res chain seq x y z
N ASN A 1 25.54 -0.75 -17.84
CA ASN A 1 25.95 -2.05 -17.30
C ASN A 1 27.06 -1.87 -16.24
N CYS A 2 26.65 -1.65 -14.98
CA CYS A 2 27.57 -1.49 -13.87
C CYS A 2 27.16 -2.39 -12.69
N ARG A 3 28.13 -2.76 -11.87
CA ARG A 3 27.92 -3.48 -10.62
C ARG A 3 28.40 -2.60 -9.46
N PHE A 4 27.53 -2.35 -8.49
CA PHE A 4 27.83 -1.55 -7.30
C PHE A 4 27.93 -2.44 -6.08
N GLU A 5 29.11 -2.49 -5.45
CA GLU A 5 29.40 -3.38 -4.32
C GLU A 5 29.70 -2.61 -3.01
N GLY A 6 29.98 -1.33 -3.12
CA GLY A 6 30.30 -0.46 -1.98
C GLY A 6 29.10 0.26 -1.41
N LYS A 7 29.14 0.64 -0.14
CA LYS A 7 28.12 1.42 0.54
C LYS A 7 28.08 2.86 0.02
N TYR A 8 26.89 3.47 0.11
CA TYR A 8 26.65 4.91 -0.07
C TYR A 8 26.87 5.46 -1.49
N PRO A 9 26.69 4.71 -2.59
CA PRO A 9 26.81 5.29 -3.90
C PRO A 9 25.67 6.29 -4.17
N PHE A 10 25.95 7.32 -4.94
CA PHE A 10 24.99 8.34 -5.38
C PHE A 10 24.30 9.11 -4.24
N TRP A 11 25.05 9.57 -3.25
CA TRP A 11 24.55 10.52 -2.28
C TRP A 11 24.65 11.95 -2.81
N HIS A 12 23.61 12.77 -2.57
CA HIS A 12 23.54 14.18 -2.98
C HIS A 12 23.74 14.41 -4.50
N VAL A 13 23.21 13.50 -5.33
CA VAL A 13 23.27 13.62 -6.79
C VAL A 13 21.94 14.13 -7.33
N ASP A 14 21.99 15.00 -8.34
CA ASP A 14 20.83 15.54 -9.02
C ASP A 14 20.85 15.23 -10.52
N GLY A 15 19.71 14.81 -11.09
CA GLY A 15 19.54 14.64 -12.52
C GLY A 15 20.36 13.51 -13.12
N PHE A 16 20.19 12.26 -12.69
CA PHE A 16 21.01 11.13 -13.14
C PHE A 16 20.19 9.91 -13.59
N LYS A 17 20.85 9.04 -14.35
CA LYS A 17 20.24 7.81 -14.89
C LYS A 17 21.08 6.59 -14.55
N ILE A 18 20.38 5.50 -14.16
CA ILE A 18 20.97 4.19 -13.88
C ILE A 18 20.24 3.16 -14.76
N ASN A 19 20.97 2.51 -15.67
CA ASN A 19 20.35 1.53 -16.58
C ASN A 19 21.18 0.24 -16.62
N ASP A 20 20.49 -0.90 -16.67
CA ASP A 20 21.09 -2.22 -16.83
C ASP A 20 22.17 -2.49 -15.76
N CYS A 21 21.91 -2.18 -14.51
CA CYS A 21 22.87 -2.25 -13.42
C CYS A 21 22.46 -3.27 -12.35
N LEU A 22 23.43 -3.62 -11.49
CA LEU A 22 23.24 -4.45 -10.32
C LEU A 22 23.82 -3.73 -9.09
N PHE A 23 22.98 -3.54 -8.07
CA PHE A 23 23.43 -3.22 -6.71
C PHE A 23 23.45 -4.51 -5.91
N THR A 24 24.62 -4.95 -5.48
CA THR A 24 24.74 -6.13 -4.63
C THR A 24 24.39 -5.80 -3.18
N GLU A 25 24.28 -6.79 -2.31
CA GLU A 25 24.03 -6.61 -0.87
C GLU A 25 24.96 -5.57 -0.21
N GLY A 26 26.19 -5.46 -0.68
CA GLY A 26 27.17 -4.46 -0.22
C GLY A 26 26.83 -3.04 -0.65
N GLY A 27 26.04 -2.85 -1.71
CA GLY A 27 25.62 -1.55 -2.23
C GLY A 27 24.53 -0.83 -1.41
N ARG A 28 24.37 -1.17 -0.17
CA ARG A 28 23.31 -0.66 0.73
C ARG A 28 23.44 0.83 1.07
N ALA A 29 22.33 1.39 1.48
CA ALA A 29 22.19 2.81 1.82
C ALA A 29 22.60 3.74 0.65
N ALA A 30 22.29 3.31 -0.56
CA ALA A 30 22.53 4.08 -1.78
C ALA A 30 21.40 5.06 -2.06
N LEU A 31 21.69 6.05 -2.89
CA LEU A 31 20.68 6.97 -3.43
C LEU A 31 19.99 7.81 -2.33
N TRP A 32 20.72 8.19 -1.29
CA TRP A 32 20.19 9.05 -0.23
C TRP A 32 20.39 10.52 -0.56
N TYR A 33 19.42 11.37 -0.19
CA TYR A 33 19.45 12.82 -0.36
C TYR A 33 19.64 13.28 -1.81
N SER A 34 19.26 12.43 -2.76
CA SER A 34 19.44 12.68 -4.20
C SER A 34 18.13 13.05 -4.88
N GLN A 35 18.19 13.55 -6.10
CA GLN A 35 17.03 14.05 -6.80
C GLN A 35 17.01 13.63 -8.27
N ASN A 36 15.80 13.58 -8.84
CA ASN A 36 15.58 13.40 -10.28
C ASN A 36 16.26 12.17 -10.87
N LEU A 37 16.10 11.03 -10.19
CA LEU A 37 16.58 9.70 -10.66
C LEU A 37 15.65 9.11 -11.71
N VAL A 38 16.23 8.57 -12.77
CA VAL A 38 15.59 7.61 -13.68
C VAL A 38 16.38 6.31 -13.66
N MET A 39 15.77 5.22 -13.17
CA MET A 39 16.40 3.90 -13.11
C MET A 39 15.61 2.90 -13.98
N LYS A 40 16.29 2.15 -14.81
CA LYS A 40 15.68 1.13 -15.68
C LYS A 40 16.45 -0.17 -15.69
N ASN A 41 15.73 -1.29 -15.92
CA ASN A 41 16.31 -2.62 -16.13
C ASN A 41 17.38 -2.96 -15.07
N THR A 42 17.13 -2.64 -13.83
CA THR A 42 18.15 -2.71 -12.77
C THR A 42 17.67 -3.63 -11.65
N ARG A 43 18.59 -4.42 -11.15
CA ARG A 43 18.37 -5.26 -9.97
C ARG A 43 19.09 -4.67 -8.76
N VAL A 44 18.39 -4.64 -7.62
CA VAL A 44 18.90 -4.13 -6.35
C VAL A 44 18.73 -5.23 -5.30
N ASP A 45 19.84 -5.81 -4.84
CA ASP A 45 19.87 -6.83 -3.80
C ASP A 45 20.22 -6.24 -2.41
N ALA A 46 20.19 -4.91 -2.28
CA ALA A 46 20.62 -4.19 -1.09
C ALA A 46 19.45 -3.48 -0.38
N PRO A 47 19.39 -3.52 0.97
CA PRO A 47 18.39 -2.80 1.75
C PRO A 47 18.72 -1.31 1.92
N LYS A 48 17.75 -0.57 2.46
CA LYS A 48 17.86 0.84 2.86
C LYS A 48 18.21 1.79 1.70
N MET A 49 17.59 1.53 0.57
CA MET A 49 17.75 2.33 -0.64
C MET A 49 16.79 3.52 -0.66
N PHE A 50 17.11 4.56 -1.41
CA PHE A 50 16.22 5.71 -1.67
C PHE A 50 15.68 6.34 -0.38
N ARG A 51 16.44 7.16 0.28
CA ARG A 51 15.98 7.90 1.47
C ARG A 51 16.08 9.41 1.24
N GLU A 52 15.02 10.14 1.64
CA GLU A 52 14.93 11.60 1.51
C GLU A 52 15.21 12.08 0.09
N MET A 53 14.61 11.40 -0.88
CA MET A 53 14.74 11.73 -2.31
C MET A 53 13.51 12.43 -2.84
N ASN A 54 13.72 13.26 -3.85
CA ASN A 54 12.65 13.89 -4.61
C ASN A 54 12.81 13.59 -6.11
N GLY A 55 11.75 13.04 -6.74
CA GLY A 55 11.78 12.68 -8.15
C GLY A 55 12.48 11.33 -8.39
N ILE A 56 11.73 10.25 -8.26
CA ILE A 56 12.21 8.89 -8.48
C ILE A 56 11.36 8.26 -9.57
N LYS A 57 11.98 7.77 -10.63
CA LYS A 57 11.32 6.96 -11.66
C LYS A 57 12.03 5.62 -11.80
N LEU A 58 11.30 4.53 -11.50
CA LEU A 58 11.77 3.16 -11.67
C LEU A 58 10.92 2.46 -12.75
N ASP A 59 11.58 1.86 -13.74
CA ASP A 59 10.94 1.17 -14.85
C ASP A 59 11.66 -0.18 -15.10
N ASN A 60 10.94 -1.29 -14.95
CA ASN A 60 11.47 -2.64 -14.99
C ASN A 60 12.63 -2.84 -13.98
N VAL A 61 12.32 -2.69 -12.69
CA VAL A 61 13.30 -2.77 -11.60
C VAL A 61 12.90 -3.87 -10.61
N VAL A 62 13.89 -4.62 -10.13
CA VAL A 62 13.72 -5.61 -9.08
C VAL A 62 14.44 -5.13 -7.83
N LEU A 63 13.70 -4.96 -6.72
CA LEU A 63 14.23 -4.68 -5.38
C LEU A 63 14.12 -5.96 -4.56
N ALA A 64 15.16 -6.78 -4.53
CA ALA A 64 15.11 -8.11 -3.93
C ALA A 64 15.27 -8.11 -2.39
N ASP A 65 15.84 -7.05 -1.83
CA ASP A 65 15.87 -6.78 -0.39
C ASP A 65 15.52 -5.32 -0.15
N ALA A 66 14.23 -5.05 0.05
CA ALA A 66 13.70 -3.69 0.13
C ALA A 66 13.41 -3.22 1.56
N GLN A 67 14.05 -3.82 2.56
CA GLN A 67 13.90 -3.38 3.95
C GLN A 67 14.22 -1.89 4.10
N GLU A 68 13.37 -1.16 4.79
CA GLU A 68 13.53 0.28 5.10
C GLU A 68 13.88 1.12 3.86
N THR A 69 13.23 0.85 2.74
CA THR A 69 13.50 1.47 1.44
C THR A 69 12.42 2.50 1.08
N LEU A 70 12.76 3.53 0.32
CA LEU A 70 11.86 4.63 -0.09
C LEU A 70 11.27 5.41 1.11
N TRP A 71 12.08 5.74 2.10
CA TRP A 71 11.66 6.52 3.26
C TRP A 71 11.78 8.02 3.04
N HIS A 72 10.75 8.78 3.44
CA HIS A 72 10.70 10.23 3.32
C HIS A 72 10.97 10.74 1.88
N CYS A 73 10.51 9.98 0.89
CA CYS A 73 10.66 10.32 -0.52
C CYS A 73 9.39 10.96 -1.07
N CYS A 74 9.52 11.74 -2.15
CA CYS A 74 8.37 12.31 -2.83
C CYS A 74 8.53 12.31 -4.36
N ASN A 75 7.40 12.46 -5.07
CA ASN A 75 7.35 12.42 -6.53
C ASN A 75 7.91 11.10 -7.09
N ILE A 76 7.28 10.00 -6.69
CA ILE A 76 7.71 8.63 -7.00
C ILE A 76 6.83 8.05 -8.10
N GLU A 77 7.44 7.52 -9.15
CA GLU A 77 6.78 6.80 -10.24
C GLU A 77 7.43 5.42 -10.40
N LEU A 78 6.63 4.34 -10.19
CA LEU A 78 7.07 2.96 -10.37
C LEU A 78 6.25 2.30 -11.48
N LYS A 79 6.93 1.64 -12.40
CA LYS A 79 6.32 0.86 -13.47
C LYS A 79 7.05 -0.46 -13.66
N ASP A 80 6.30 -1.56 -13.72
CA ASP A 80 6.87 -2.91 -13.89
C ASP A 80 7.94 -3.22 -12.82
N VAL A 81 7.60 -3.01 -11.51
CA VAL A 81 8.53 -3.18 -10.40
C VAL A 81 8.12 -4.34 -9.51
N THR A 82 9.10 -5.20 -9.19
CA THR A 82 8.95 -6.29 -8.22
C THR A 82 9.77 -5.99 -6.97
N VAL A 83 9.16 -6.20 -5.81
CA VAL A 83 9.76 -5.88 -4.51
C VAL A 83 9.60 -7.06 -3.55
N ASP A 84 10.71 -7.53 -3.01
CA ASP A 84 10.73 -8.61 -2.02
C ASP A 84 11.43 -8.17 -0.73
N ASN A 85 11.17 -8.89 0.37
CA ASN A 85 11.70 -8.61 1.70
C ASN A 85 11.51 -7.12 2.09
N ALA A 86 10.29 -6.62 1.92
CA ALA A 86 9.97 -5.19 1.90
C ALA A 86 9.34 -4.69 3.19
N ASP A 87 9.93 -5.00 4.33
CA ASP A 87 9.45 -4.47 5.61
C ASP A 87 9.72 -2.96 5.72
N TYR A 88 8.69 -2.22 6.11
CA TYR A 88 8.69 -0.75 6.24
C TYR A 88 9.01 -0.01 4.93
N LEU A 89 8.41 -0.45 3.83
CA LEU A 89 8.56 0.20 2.52
C LEU A 89 7.70 1.48 2.42
N PHE A 90 8.21 2.53 1.77
CA PHE A 90 7.57 3.84 1.55
C PHE A 90 7.23 4.67 2.78
N MET A 91 7.73 4.35 3.95
CA MET A 91 7.35 5.06 5.17
C MET A 91 7.52 6.60 5.05
N HIS A 92 6.46 7.36 5.39
CA HIS A 92 6.41 8.83 5.31
C HIS A 92 6.66 9.44 3.93
N SER A 93 6.37 8.71 2.86
CA SER A 93 6.56 9.19 1.49
C SER A 93 5.27 9.73 0.87
N SER A 94 5.38 10.52 -0.20
CA SER A 94 4.22 11.17 -0.81
C SER A 94 4.31 11.27 -2.33
N ASP A 95 3.15 11.56 -2.96
CA ASP A 95 3.02 11.80 -4.38
C ASP A 95 3.54 10.61 -5.19
N ILE A 96 2.92 9.45 -4.92
CA ILE A 96 3.35 8.13 -5.40
C ILE A 96 2.41 7.65 -6.49
N ARG A 97 2.93 7.25 -7.65
CA ARG A 97 2.19 6.56 -8.72
C ARG A 97 2.85 5.24 -9.03
N ILE A 98 2.05 4.18 -9.01
CA ILE A 98 2.53 2.81 -9.20
C ILE A 98 1.65 2.09 -10.21
N SER A 99 2.27 1.36 -11.14
CA SER A 99 1.56 0.49 -12.08
C SER A 99 2.33 -0.80 -12.35
N HIS A 100 1.59 -1.93 -12.50
CA HIS A 100 2.17 -3.26 -12.72
C HIS A 100 3.22 -3.60 -11.66
N TYR A 101 2.73 -3.82 -10.45
CA TYR A 101 3.58 -3.89 -9.26
C TYR A 101 3.33 -5.17 -8.47
N ARG A 102 4.40 -5.76 -7.96
CA ARG A 102 4.31 -6.89 -7.03
C ARG A 102 5.19 -6.63 -5.82
N GLN A 103 4.62 -6.85 -4.63
CA GLN A 103 5.33 -6.65 -3.37
C GLN A 103 5.09 -7.79 -2.41
N ASN A 104 6.17 -8.19 -1.71
CA ASN A 104 6.13 -9.09 -0.57
C ASN A 104 6.92 -8.46 0.60
N GLY A 105 6.25 -8.26 1.73
CA GLY A 105 6.83 -7.65 2.94
C GLY A 105 5.76 -6.96 3.78
N ASN A 106 6.08 -6.40 4.93
CA ASN A 106 5.12 -5.87 5.88
C ASN A 106 5.27 -4.36 6.11
N TYR A 107 4.24 -3.75 6.68
CA TYR A 107 4.25 -2.35 7.11
C TYR A 107 4.45 -1.35 5.97
N SER A 108 3.86 -1.62 4.81
CA SER A 108 4.06 -0.82 3.61
C SER A 108 3.14 0.39 3.56
N PHE A 109 3.61 1.47 2.94
CA PHE A 109 2.85 2.71 2.75
C PHE A 109 2.36 3.37 4.05
N GLN A 110 2.98 3.10 5.18
CA GLN A 110 2.59 3.74 6.43
C GLN A 110 2.89 5.24 6.40
N TYR A 111 1.92 6.05 6.84
CA TYR A 111 2.00 7.51 6.85
C TYR A 111 2.24 8.14 5.48
N CYS A 112 1.91 7.43 4.39
CA CYS A 112 2.01 7.96 3.03
C CYS A 112 0.85 8.89 2.69
N ARG A 113 1.08 9.78 1.71
CA ARG A 113 0.07 10.70 1.21
C ARG A 113 0.07 10.75 -0.30
N ASN A 114 -1.13 10.96 -0.89
CA ASN A 114 -1.33 11.13 -2.32
C ASN A 114 -0.75 9.94 -3.12
N VAL A 115 -1.34 8.76 -2.93
CA VAL A 115 -0.87 7.52 -3.55
C VAL A 115 -1.90 7.03 -4.57
N GLU A 116 -1.46 6.73 -5.77
CA GLU A 116 -2.26 6.04 -6.79
C GLU A 116 -1.56 4.75 -7.22
N ILE A 117 -2.27 3.62 -7.15
CA ILE A 117 -1.76 2.29 -7.51
C ILE A 117 -2.71 1.62 -8.49
N ARG A 118 -2.17 0.98 -9.54
CA ARG A 118 -2.94 0.23 -10.54
C ARG A 118 -2.28 -1.09 -10.87
N ASN A 119 -3.09 -2.15 -11.06
CA ASN A 119 -2.63 -3.47 -11.48
C ASN A 119 -1.50 -3.99 -10.58
N ALA A 120 -1.77 -4.11 -9.30
CA ALA A 120 -0.79 -4.52 -8.30
C ALA A 120 -1.20 -5.77 -7.53
N VAL A 121 -0.19 -6.50 -7.03
CA VAL A 121 -0.35 -7.49 -5.97
C VAL A 121 0.50 -7.04 -4.78
N ILE A 122 -0.16 -6.73 -3.67
CA ILE A 122 0.48 -6.21 -2.46
C ILE A 122 0.25 -7.23 -1.34
N ASN A 123 1.28 -7.94 -0.96
CA ASN A 123 1.28 -8.85 0.19
C ASN A 123 1.96 -8.12 1.36
N SER A 124 1.15 -7.54 2.27
CA SER A 124 1.68 -6.71 3.35
C SER A 124 0.72 -6.61 4.52
N LYS A 125 1.13 -7.12 5.67
CA LYS A 125 0.48 -6.78 6.93
C LYS A 125 0.61 -5.27 7.21
N ASP A 126 -0.43 -4.66 7.81
CA ASP A 126 -0.51 -3.24 8.15
C ASP A 126 -0.26 -2.28 6.96
N ALA A 127 -0.63 -2.69 5.73
CA ALA A 127 -0.53 -1.81 4.58
C ALA A 127 -1.42 -0.57 4.74
N PHE A 128 -0.93 0.60 4.32
CA PHE A 128 -1.64 1.89 4.37
C PHE A 128 -2.02 2.39 5.78
N TRP A 129 -1.36 1.93 6.83
CA TRP A 129 -1.60 2.43 8.18
C TRP A 129 -1.36 3.95 8.26
N ASN A 130 -2.33 4.72 8.80
CA ASN A 130 -2.28 6.19 8.88
C ASN A 130 -1.98 6.90 7.53
N SER A 131 -2.29 6.28 6.41
CA SER A 131 -2.13 6.91 5.10
C SER A 131 -3.28 7.87 4.79
N GLU A 132 -3.06 8.78 3.85
CA GLU A 132 -4.04 9.80 3.46
C GLU A 132 -4.09 9.98 1.95
N ASN A 133 -5.31 10.10 1.38
CA ASN A 133 -5.54 10.28 -0.06
C ASN A 133 -4.90 9.16 -0.88
N VAL A 134 -5.30 7.93 -0.63
CA VAL A 134 -4.83 6.74 -1.35
C VAL A 134 -5.93 6.22 -2.25
N THR A 135 -5.61 5.94 -3.51
CA THR A 135 -6.52 5.24 -4.42
C THR A 135 -5.82 4.03 -5.05
N VAL A 136 -6.46 2.86 -4.94
CA VAL A 136 -5.98 1.61 -5.52
C VAL A 136 -7.00 1.09 -6.52
N TYR A 137 -6.56 0.69 -7.71
CA TYR A 137 -7.39 0.15 -8.77
C TYR A 137 -6.92 -1.23 -9.22
N ASP A 138 -7.86 -2.10 -9.58
CA ASP A 138 -7.62 -3.35 -10.30
C ASP A 138 -6.49 -4.19 -9.66
N SER A 139 -6.54 -4.39 -8.32
CA SER A 139 -5.41 -4.91 -7.55
C SER A 139 -5.83 -5.94 -6.50
N GLU A 140 -4.87 -6.78 -6.11
CA GLU A 140 -5.00 -7.68 -4.96
C GLU A 140 -4.20 -7.10 -3.79
N ILE A 141 -4.82 -7.05 -2.60
CA ILE A 141 -4.19 -6.55 -1.38
C ILE A 141 -4.39 -7.59 -0.29
N ASN A 142 -3.31 -8.23 0.09
CA ASN A 142 -3.32 -9.37 1.00
C ASN A 142 -2.53 -9.05 2.28
N GLY A 143 -3.17 -9.19 3.43
CA GLY A 143 -2.52 -9.02 4.73
C GLY A 143 -3.43 -8.42 5.79
N GLU A 144 -3.14 -8.74 7.03
CA GLU A 144 -3.88 -8.31 8.21
C GLU A 144 -3.84 -6.79 8.38
N TYR A 145 -4.89 -6.22 8.97
CA TYR A 145 -5.00 -4.83 9.41
C TYR A 145 -4.83 -3.78 8.31
N LEU A 146 -5.26 -4.14 7.09
CA LEU A 146 -5.24 -3.24 5.94
C LEU A 146 -5.93 -1.91 6.25
N GLY A 147 -5.29 -0.80 5.93
CA GLY A 147 -5.88 0.54 5.92
C GLY A 147 -6.28 1.10 7.29
N TRP A 148 -5.76 0.56 8.40
CA TRP A 148 -6.07 1.06 9.73
C TRP A 148 -5.69 2.54 9.88
N HIS A 149 -6.61 3.32 10.46
CA HIS A 149 -6.47 4.76 10.65
C HIS A 149 -6.25 5.58 9.36
N SER A 150 -6.50 5.01 8.20
CA SER A 150 -6.39 5.74 6.93
C SER A 150 -7.46 6.82 6.79
N ARG A 151 -7.18 7.81 5.92
CA ARG A 151 -8.13 8.87 5.55
C ARG A 151 -8.23 8.95 4.04
N ASN A 152 -9.46 9.03 3.53
CA ASN A 152 -9.72 9.10 2.10
C ASN A 152 -9.05 7.96 1.33
N LEU A 153 -9.16 6.74 1.85
CA LEU A 153 -8.75 5.52 1.13
C LEU A 153 -9.87 5.12 0.18
N LYS A 154 -9.53 4.95 -1.10
CA LYS A 154 -10.46 4.48 -2.13
C LYS A 154 -9.90 3.21 -2.79
N LEU A 155 -10.72 2.16 -2.82
CA LEU A 155 -10.43 0.88 -3.48
C LEU A 155 -11.45 0.65 -4.59
N VAL A 156 -11.00 0.37 -5.80
CA VAL A 156 -11.85 0.15 -6.98
C VAL A 156 -11.44 -1.13 -7.68
N ASN A 157 -12.37 -2.05 -7.88
CA ASN A 157 -12.13 -3.36 -8.48
C ASN A 157 -11.00 -4.13 -7.76
N CYS A 158 -10.93 -4.05 -6.43
CA CYS A 158 -9.87 -4.71 -5.66
C CYS A 158 -10.37 -6.00 -5.00
N HIS A 159 -9.48 -6.97 -4.88
CA HIS A 159 -9.65 -8.13 -4.01
C HIS A 159 -8.85 -7.94 -2.73
N ILE A 160 -9.46 -8.20 -1.56
CA ILE A 160 -8.87 -7.98 -0.25
C ILE A 160 -8.86 -9.30 0.52
N SER A 161 -7.75 -9.60 1.19
CA SER A 161 -7.68 -10.71 2.16
C SER A 161 -6.94 -10.29 3.43
N GLY A 162 -7.21 -11.01 4.53
CA GLY A 162 -6.62 -10.79 5.84
C GLY A 162 -7.59 -10.21 6.87
N THR A 163 -7.36 -10.57 8.13
CA THR A 163 -8.24 -10.23 9.26
C THR A 163 -8.29 -8.74 9.56
N GLN A 164 -9.42 -8.28 10.10
CA GLN A 164 -9.68 -6.93 10.58
C GLN A 164 -9.30 -5.82 9.58
N PRO A 165 -9.70 -5.95 8.31
CA PRO A 165 -9.37 -4.93 7.33
C PRO A 165 -10.18 -3.66 7.56
N LEU A 166 -9.57 -2.52 7.22
CA LEU A 166 -10.25 -1.23 7.06
C LEU A 166 -10.89 -0.68 8.35
N CYS A 167 -10.32 -1.01 9.51
CA CYS A 167 -10.77 -0.50 10.80
C CYS A 167 -10.24 0.92 11.07
N TYR A 168 -11.01 1.72 11.78
CA TYR A 168 -10.70 3.11 12.15
C TYR A 168 -10.47 4.05 10.95
N ALA A 169 -10.86 3.64 9.75
CA ALA A 169 -10.73 4.43 8.52
C ALA A 169 -11.75 5.58 8.47
N LYS A 170 -11.35 6.71 7.89
CA LYS A 170 -12.24 7.85 7.67
C LYS A 170 -12.43 8.13 6.19
N ASN A 171 -13.69 8.30 5.77
CA ASN A 171 -14.05 8.51 4.37
C ASN A 171 -13.54 7.38 3.47
N LEU A 172 -13.72 6.14 3.91
CA LEU A 172 -13.39 4.96 3.12
C LEU A 172 -14.39 4.78 1.98
N ILE A 173 -13.90 4.52 0.78
CA ILE A 173 -14.74 4.20 -0.39
C ILE A 173 -14.26 2.87 -0.99
N MET A 174 -15.22 1.96 -1.22
CA MET A 174 -14.99 0.72 -1.96
C MET A 174 -16.00 0.61 -3.10
N GLU A 175 -15.52 0.41 -4.32
CA GLU A 175 -16.34 0.28 -5.52
C GLU A 175 -16.02 -1.05 -6.21
N ASN A 176 -17.02 -1.91 -6.37
CA ASN A 176 -16.88 -3.21 -7.04
C ASN A 176 -15.71 -4.06 -6.50
N CYS A 177 -15.60 -4.13 -5.17
CA CYS A 177 -14.54 -4.89 -4.51
C CYS A 177 -15.03 -6.27 -4.06
N THR A 178 -14.10 -7.20 -3.86
CA THR A 178 -14.36 -8.51 -3.24
C THR A 178 -13.52 -8.68 -1.98
N MET A 179 -14.03 -9.48 -1.03
CA MET A 179 -13.35 -9.78 0.22
C MET A 179 -13.25 -11.28 0.39
N ALA A 180 -12.08 -11.78 0.80
CA ALA A 180 -11.87 -13.19 1.08
C ALA A 180 -12.53 -13.62 2.42
N ASP A 181 -12.68 -14.92 2.63
CA ASP A 181 -13.33 -15.47 3.83
C ASP A 181 -12.57 -15.18 5.14
N ASP A 182 -11.30 -14.81 5.06
CA ASP A 182 -10.48 -14.41 6.20
C ASP A 182 -10.59 -12.91 6.57
N CYS A 183 -11.38 -12.15 5.81
CA CYS A 183 -11.69 -10.75 6.12
C CYS A 183 -12.78 -10.64 7.21
N ASP A 184 -12.46 -11.07 8.41
CA ASP A 184 -13.36 -10.96 9.56
C ASP A 184 -13.22 -9.61 10.28
N LEU A 185 -14.24 -9.24 11.07
CA LEU A 185 -14.29 -8.04 11.91
C LEU A 185 -13.97 -6.73 11.13
N ALA A 186 -14.41 -6.66 9.89
CA ALA A 186 -14.12 -5.54 9.00
C ALA A 186 -14.82 -4.24 9.43
N PHE A 187 -14.23 -3.10 9.08
CA PHE A 187 -14.79 -1.75 9.20
C PHE A 187 -15.00 -1.22 10.62
N GLU A 188 -14.40 -1.82 11.64
CA GLU A 188 -14.60 -1.38 13.02
C GLU A 188 -14.27 0.12 13.19
N TYR A 189 -15.21 0.90 13.71
CA TYR A 189 -15.13 2.35 13.92
C TYR A 189 -14.79 3.18 12.67
N SER A 190 -15.18 2.70 11.48
CA SER A 190 -14.91 3.38 10.21
C SER A 190 -16.13 4.12 9.67
N SER A 191 -15.92 5.25 9.00
CA SER A 191 -16.90 5.84 8.11
C SER A 191 -16.65 5.33 6.69
N VAL A 192 -17.68 4.71 6.08
CA VAL A 192 -17.49 3.91 4.87
C VAL A 192 -18.65 4.00 3.89
N VAL A 193 -18.33 4.05 2.61
CA VAL A 193 -19.26 3.76 1.51
C VAL A 193 -18.67 2.60 0.72
N ALA A 194 -19.27 1.42 0.84
CA ALA A 194 -18.75 0.20 0.23
C ALA A 194 -19.79 -0.49 -0.65
N ASP A 195 -19.36 -0.85 -1.86
CA ASP A 195 -20.04 -1.75 -2.78
C ASP A 195 -19.17 -2.99 -2.96
N ILE A 196 -19.62 -4.13 -2.38
CA ILE A 196 -18.86 -5.37 -2.30
C ILE A 196 -19.57 -6.46 -3.10
N CYS A 197 -18.85 -7.07 -4.03
CA CYS A 197 -19.30 -8.22 -4.78
C CYS A 197 -18.99 -9.52 -4.02
N GLY A 198 -20.00 -10.37 -3.87
CA GLY A 198 -19.86 -11.63 -3.10
C GLY A 198 -20.16 -11.47 -1.61
N ASN A 199 -19.59 -12.37 -0.82
CA ASN A 199 -19.85 -12.48 0.61
C ASN A 199 -18.92 -11.60 1.45
N VAL A 200 -19.44 -11.05 2.56
CA VAL A 200 -18.64 -10.43 3.62
C VAL A 200 -18.72 -11.29 4.87
N ARG A 201 -17.59 -11.79 5.36
CA ARG A 201 -17.50 -12.70 6.51
C ARG A 201 -18.07 -12.08 7.79
N SER A 202 -17.62 -10.89 8.17
CA SER A 202 -18.23 -10.14 9.27
C SER A 202 -17.95 -8.64 9.20
N ILE A 203 -18.94 -7.86 9.62
CA ILE A 203 -18.88 -6.40 9.76
C ILE A 203 -18.98 -6.07 11.22
N LYS A 204 -18.07 -5.24 11.75
CA LYS A 204 -18.07 -4.87 13.16
C LYS A 204 -18.14 -3.36 13.37
N ASN A 205 -19.11 -2.89 14.15
CA ASN A 205 -19.23 -1.52 14.66
C ASN A 205 -18.90 -0.39 13.64
N PRO A 206 -19.37 -0.43 12.37
CA PRO A 206 -19.10 0.68 11.45
C PRO A 206 -19.84 1.94 11.93
N THR A 207 -19.21 3.11 11.83
CA THR A 207 -19.77 4.34 12.42
C THR A 207 -20.82 5.02 11.56
N THR A 208 -20.50 5.28 10.29
CA THR A 208 -21.42 6.00 9.38
C THR A 208 -21.23 5.56 7.95
N GLY A 209 -22.24 5.82 7.12
CA GLY A 209 -22.19 5.59 5.69
C GLY A 209 -23.08 4.43 5.23
N ARG A 210 -22.62 3.65 4.27
CA ARG A 210 -23.38 2.53 3.70
C ARG A 210 -22.46 1.39 3.27
N ILE A 211 -22.86 0.17 3.57
CA ILE A 211 -22.23 -1.06 3.09
C ILE A 211 -23.29 -1.87 2.35
N THR A 212 -23.03 -2.21 1.10
CA THR A 212 -23.88 -3.09 0.29
C THR A 212 -23.05 -4.28 -0.18
N ALA A 213 -23.55 -5.51 0.01
CA ALA A 213 -22.91 -6.74 -0.41
C ALA A 213 -23.93 -7.72 -1.00
N ASP A 214 -23.49 -8.79 -1.66
CA ASP A 214 -24.39 -9.86 -2.14
C ASP A 214 -24.83 -10.77 -0.99
N SER A 215 -23.97 -10.97 0.01
CA SER A 215 -24.31 -11.64 1.28
C SER A 215 -23.42 -11.18 2.42
N ILE A 216 -23.87 -11.35 3.65
CA ILE A 216 -23.16 -11.00 4.88
C ILE A 216 -23.41 -12.10 5.89
N ASP A 217 -22.37 -12.79 6.38
CA ASP A 217 -22.55 -13.87 7.33
C ASP A 217 -22.86 -13.34 8.74
N GLU A 218 -22.20 -12.27 9.16
CA GLU A 218 -22.37 -11.73 10.51
C GLU A 218 -22.25 -10.20 10.56
N THR A 219 -23.13 -9.58 11.36
CA THR A 219 -23.03 -8.16 11.72
C THR A 219 -22.95 -8.04 13.25
N ILE A 220 -21.85 -7.49 13.74
CA ILE A 220 -21.53 -7.37 15.16
C ILE A 220 -21.66 -5.91 15.58
N ILE A 221 -22.61 -5.63 16.48
CA ILE A 221 -22.75 -4.33 17.14
C ILE A 221 -22.60 -4.56 18.63
N ASP A 222 -21.51 -4.11 19.20
CA ASP A 222 -21.22 -4.28 20.62
C ASP A 222 -22.18 -3.43 21.48
N GLU A 223 -22.61 -3.94 22.63
CA GLU A 223 -23.54 -3.23 23.56
C GLU A 223 -22.95 -1.93 24.09
N ASN A 224 -21.64 -1.84 24.26
CA ASN A 224 -20.92 -0.71 24.86
C ASN A 224 -19.97 -0.02 23.85
N ILE A 225 -20.46 0.24 22.64
CA ILE A 225 -19.67 0.93 21.63
C ILE A 225 -19.35 2.37 22.03
N LYS A 226 -18.14 2.82 21.73
CA LYS A 226 -17.68 4.18 22.06
C LYS A 226 -18.25 5.26 21.11
N GLN A 227 -18.74 4.87 19.94
CA GLN A 227 -19.31 5.73 18.92
C GLN A 227 -20.58 5.10 18.35
N PRO A 228 -21.60 5.88 17.96
CA PRO A 228 -22.81 5.33 17.34
C PRO A 228 -22.48 4.53 16.08
N ALA A 229 -23.14 3.41 15.89
CA ALA A 229 -23.08 2.59 14.67
C ALA A 229 -24.26 2.94 13.77
N ASP A 230 -24.18 4.07 13.07
CA ASP A 230 -25.23 4.60 12.19
C ASP A 230 -25.00 4.24 10.71
N CYS A 231 -24.17 3.25 10.43
CA CYS A 231 -23.93 2.79 9.07
C CYS A 231 -25.12 1.95 8.55
N CYS A 232 -25.62 2.28 7.38
CA CYS A 232 -26.65 1.48 6.72
C CYS A 232 -26.01 0.23 6.09
N ILE A 233 -26.40 -0.95 6.53
CA ILE A 233 -25.91 -2.24 6.02
C ILE A 233 -27.06 -2.90 5.25
N SER A 234 -26.82 -3.32 4.00
CA SER A 234 -27.83 -3.93 3.14
C SER A 234 -27.26 -5.05 2.27
N ILE A 235 -28.11 -6.03 1.98
CA ILE A 235 -27.85 -7.08 0.98
C ILE A 235 -28.45 -6.61 -0.34
N ARG A 236 -27.73 -6.85 -1.44
CA ARG A 236 -28.18 -6.52 -2.80
C ARG A 236 -29.34 -7.44 -3.20
N GLU A 237 -30.41 -6.85 -3.76
CA GLU A 237 -31.56 -7.58 -4.30
C GLU A 237 -31.23 -8.28 -5.62
#